data_46cbfabada1114399f30441701c8f039
#
_entry.id   46cbfabada1114399f30441701c8f039
#
_cell.length_a   1.000
_cell.length_b   1.000
_cell.length_c   1.000
_cell.angle_alpha   90.00
_cell.angle_beta   90.00
_cell.angle_gamma   90.00
#
_symmetry.space_group_name_H-M   'P 1'
#
loop_
_entity.id
_entity.type
_entity.pdbx_description
1 polymer ?
#
loop_
_entity_poly.entity_id
_entity_poly.type
_entity_poly.pdbx_seq_one_letter_code
_entity_poly.pdbx_strand_id
1 'polypeptide(L)'
;MASTSDSDLSETRIHEVLSNDRRRMAIEFLQDTEELTLRDLSERIAEAETGETPPPRNIRQSAYVSLQQTHIPKLSELDIVSYDENSKVVALEEASDVTVYMEVVPEGELSWSEYYAALAALGIVLMIAVAVGVPLLSDAGAPLLASLVFAVLGGSAVYQRWSQQH
;
A
#
# COMPACT_ATOMS: atom_id res chain seq x y z
N MET A 1 33.93 -3.97 -4.80
CA MET A 1 33.12 -4.91 -3.99
C MET A 1 32.62 -4.23 -2.73
N ALA A 2 31.85 -3.12 -2.83
CA ALA A 2 31.36 -2.37 -1.67
C ALA A 2 29.92 -1.82 -1.85
N SER A 3 29.18 -2.22 -2.87
CA SER A 3 27.85 -1.66 -3.15
C SER A 3 26.67 -2.53 -2.70
N THR A 4 26.91 -3.77 -2.28
CA THR A 4 25.83 -4.69 -1.87
C THR A 4 25.44 -4.56 -0.40
N SER A 5 26.33 -4.03 0.45
CA SER A 5 26.05 -3.94 1.90
C SER A 5 25.25 -2.68 2.28
N ASP A 6 25.36 -1.62 1.49
CA ASP A 6 24.71 -0.33 1.80
C ASP A 6 23.23 -0.35 1.36
N SER A 7 22.93 -0.96 0.23
CA SER A 7 21.56 -1.17 -0.23
C SER A 7 20.77 -2.16 0.67
N ASP A 8 21.42 -3.23 1.14
CA ASP A 8 20.79 -4.24 1.99
C ASP A 8 20.45 -3.69 3.40
N LEU A 9 21.30 -2.81 3.93
CA LEU A 9 21.03 -2.09 5.18
C LEU A 9 19.93 -1.04 5.04
N SER A 10 19.81 -0.40 3.86
CA SER A 10 18.74 0.55 3.59
C SER A 10 17.39 -0.15 3.47
N GLU A 11 17.29 -1.27 2.74
CA GLU A 11 16.07 -2.07 2.62
C GLU A 11 15.59 -2.60 3.96
N THR A 12 16.50 -3.11 4.81
CA THR A 12 16.15 -3.60 6.14
C THR A 12 15.60 -2.48 7.04
N ARG A 13 16.17 -1.27 6.97
CA ARG A 13 15.69 -0.11 7.72
C ARG A 13 14.31 0.36 7.25
N ILE A 14 14.11 0.42 5.94
CA ILE A 14 12.82 0.76 5.33
C ILE A 14 11.75 -0.25 5.75
N HIS A 15 12.06 -1.54 5.69
CA HIS A 15 11.15 -2.58 6.15
C HIS A 15 10.81 -2.45 7.64
N GLU A 16 11.80 -2.13 8.49
CA GLU A 16 11.56 -1.86 9.92
C GLU A 16 10.61 -0.68 10.13
N VAL A 17 10.76 0.38 9.35
CA VAL A 17 9.88 1.57 9.41
C VAL A 17 8.46 1.21 9.01
N LEU A 18 8.28 0.60 7.85
CA LEU A 18 6.99 0.30 7.24
C LEU A 18 6.24 -0.85 7.94
N SER A 19 6.91 -1.67 8.75
CA SER A 19 6.28 -2.75 9.52
C SER A 19 5.35 -2.28 10.64
N ASN A 20 5.35 -0.99 10.98
CA ASN A 20 4.49 -0.43 12.01
C ASN A 20 3.43 0.49 11.40
N ASP A 21 2.15 0.16 11.59
CA ASP A 21 1.03 0.86 10.98
C ASP A 21 0.99 2.35 11.30
N ARG A 22 1.29 2.76 12.55
CA ARG A 22 1.29 4.19 12.91
C ARG A 22 2.43 4.97 12.25
N ARG A 23 3.60 4.35 12.02
CA ARG A 23 4.69 4.99 11.28
C ARG A 23 4.33 5.13 9.81
N ARG A 24 3.75 4.08 9.21
CA ARG A 24 3.29 4.11 7.83
C ARG A 24 2.24 5.20 7.64
N MET A 25 1.16 5.21 8.44
CA MET A 25 0.13 6.25 8.38
C MET A 25 0.67 7.65 8.60
N ALA A 26 1.66 7.82 9.49
CA ALA A 26 2.28 9.13 9.70
C ALA A 26 2.98 9.66 8.43
N ILE A 27 3.72 8.79 7.73
CA ILE A 27 4.38 9.14 6.47
C ILE A 27 3.35 9.44 5.39
N GLU A 28 2.30 8.61 5.24
CA GLU A 28 1.20 8.80 4.27
C GLU A 28 0.53 10.16 4.44
N PHE A 29 0.14 10.52 5.67
CA PHE A 29 -0.51 11.82 5.92
C PHE A 29 0.42 13.01 5.69
N LEU A 30 1.73 12.84 5.90
CA LEU A 30 2.72 13.88 5.63
C LEU A 30 3.03 14.01 4.12
N GLN A 31 2.90 12.96 3.33
CA GLN A 31 2.99 13.04 1.87
C GLN A 31 1.89 13.91 1.26
N ASP A 32 0.68 13.84 1.82
CA ASP A 32 -0.47 14.61 1.33
C ASP A 32 -0.40 16.11 1.71
N THR A 33 0.27 16.46 2.80
CA THR A 33 0.18 17.80 3.40
C THR A 33 1.52 18.47 3.65
N GLU A 34 2.64 17.81 3.32
CA GLU A 34 4.03 18.26 3.55
C GLU A 34 4.39 18.41 5.03
N GLU A 35 3.55 19.10 5.83
CA GLU A 35 3.75 19.28 7.26
C GLU A 35 2.44 19.20 8.05
N LEU A 36 2.48 18.70 9.29
CA LEU A 36 1.37 18.63 10.23
C LEU A 36 1.84 18.90 11.65
N THR A 37 0.96 19.47 12.49
CA THR A 37 1.23 19.46 13.93
C THR A 37 1.09 18.02 14.47
N LEU A 38 1.88 17.69 15.50
CA LEU A 38 1.80 16.39 16.15
C LEU A 38 0.36 16.05 16.63
N ARG A 39 -0.40 17.09 17.00
CA ARG A 39 -1.80 16.97 17.40
C ARG A 39 -2.68 16.55 16.23
N ASP A 40 -2.58 17.25 15.09
CA ASP A 40 -3.41 16.97 13.92
C ASP A 40 -3.04 15.60 13.33
N LEU A 41 -1.75 15.26 13.29
CA LEU A 41 -1.29 13.95 12.89
C LEU A 41 -1.85 12.84 13.79
N SER A 42 -1.86 13.03 15.11
CA SER A 42 -2.43 12.05 16.05
C SER A 42 -3.94 11.89 15.92
N GLU A 43 -4.65 12.96 15.55
CA GLU A 43 -6.09 12.96 15.31
C GLU A 43 -6.41 12.16 14.04
N ARG A 44 -5.72 12.44 12.92
CA ARG A 44 -5.88 11.69 11.66
C ARG A 44 -5.59 10.20 11.81
N ILE A 45 -4.51 9.85 12.52
CA ILE A 45 -4.18 8.44 12.79
C ILE A 45 -5.28 7.77 13.63
N ALA A 46 -5.76 8.44 14.68
CA ALA A 46 -6.83 7.90 15.51
C ALA A 46 -8.15 7.73 14.75
N GLU A 47 -8.47 8.63 13.82
CA GLU A 47 -9.62 8.53 12.91
C GLU A 47 -9.45 7.31 11.98
N ALA A 48 -8.27 7.13 11.39
CA ALA A 48 -7.97 5.98 10.53
C ALA A 48 -8.05 4.65 11.30
N GLU A 49 -7.54 4.59 12.54
CA GLU A 49 -7.60 3.39 13.38
C GLU A 49 -9.01 3.00 13.81
N THR A 50 -9.91 3.98 14.00
CA THR A 50 -11.25 3.73 14.56
C THR A 50 -12.38 3.82 13.54
N GLY A 51 -12.16 4.53 12.43
CA GLY A 51 -13.20 4.88 11.48
C GLY A 51 -14.22 5.90 12.03
N GLU A 52 -13.96 6.53 13.18
CA GLU A 52 -14.86 7.48 13.84
C GLU A 52 -14.32 8.90 13.74
N THR A 53 -15.18 9.86 13.39
CA THR A 53 -14.88 11.30 13.35
C THR A 53 -15.88 12.08 14.20
N PRO A 54 -15.46 12.72 15.30
CA PRO A 54 -14.11 12.71 15.89
C PRO A 54 -13.76 11.37 16.56
N PRO A 55 -12.48 11.00 16.61
CA PRO A 55 -12.07 9.73 17.19
C PRO A 55 -12.19 9.75 18.73
N PRO A 56 -12.33 8.59 19.37
CA PRO A 56 -12.39 8.47 20.82
C PRO A 56 -11.17 9.11 21.50
N ARG A 57 -11.40 9.85 22.59
CA ARG A 57 -10.35 10.62 23.27
C ARG A 57 -9.15 9.76 23.73
N ASN A 58 -9.41 8.55 24.20
CA ASN A 58 -8.37 7.61 24.65
C ASN A 58 -7.49 7.15 23.49
N ILE A 59 -8.05 6.91 22.32
CA ILE A 59 -7.30 6.49 21.13
C ILE A 59 -6.44 7.65 20.62
N ARG A 60 -7.01 8.85 20.49
CA ARG A 60 -6.26 10.07 20.13
C ARG A 60 -5.11 10.34 21.10
N GLN A 61 -5.35 10.22 22.42
CA GLN A 61 -4.31 10.38 23.42
C GLN A 61 -3.21 9.32 23.30
N SER A 62 -3.60 8.06 23.05
CA SER A 62 -2.64 6.96 22.81
C SER A 62 -1.80 7.21 21.57
N ALA A 63 -2.43 7.62 20.45
CA ALA A 63 -1.74 7.98 19.21
C ALA A 63 -0.74 9.12 19.46
N TYR A 64 -1.17 10.21 20.10
CA TYR A 64 -0.31 11.35 20.41
C TYR A 64 0.94 10.94 21.22
N VAL A 65 0.75 10.19 22.30
CA VAL A 65 1.86 9.78 23.17
C VAL A 65 2.82 8.84 22.43
N SER A 66 2.30 7.89 21.69
CA SER A 66 3.15 6.95 20.94
C SER A 66 3.90 7.63 19.79
N LEU A 67 3.27 8.58 19.09
CA LEU A 67 3.95 9.40 18.08
C LEU A 67 5.09 10.19 18.70
N GLN A 68 4.81 10.94 19.78
CA GLN A 68 5.80 11.81 20.42
C GLN A 68 6.98 11.04 21.01
N GLN A 69 6.72 9.89 21.65
CA GLN A 69 7.74 9.18 22.41
C GLN A 69 8.48 8.10 21.62
N THR A 70 7.87 7.57 20.57
CA THR A 70 8.42 6.39 19.88
C THR A 70 8.55 6.59 18.38
N HIS A 71 7.45 7.01 17.71
CA HIS A 71 7.43 6.96 16.25
C HIS A 71 8.16 8.12 15.59
N ILE A 72 7.89 9.35 16.01
CA ILE A 72 8.54 10.55 15.46
C ILE A 72 10.05 10.57 15.76
N PRO A 73 10.53 10.28 16.99
CA PRO A 73 11.96 10.16 17.23
C PRO A 73 12.64 9.12 16.34
N LYS A 74 11.99 7.96 16.12
CA LYS A 74 12.55 6.92 15.24
C LYS A 74 12.58 7.32 13.78
N LEU A 75 11.54 8.00 13.28
CA LEU A 75 11.51 8.52 11.91
C LEU A 75 12.53 9.64 11.69
N SER A 76 12.73 10.49 12.70
CA SER A 76 13.73 11.57 12.65
C SER A 76 15.18 11.04 12.74
N GLU A 77 15.42 9.97 13.51
CA GLU A 77 16.72 9.29 13.56
C GLU A 77 17.13 8.69 12.20
N LEU A 78 16.14 8.39 11.36
CA LEU A 78 16.33 7.82 10.02
C LEU A 78 16.25 8.88 8.90
N ASP A 79 16.25 10.17 9.26
CA ASP A 79 16.15 11.31 8.34
C ASP A 79 14.90 11.23 7.40
N ILE A 80 13.81 10.63 7.89
CA ILE A 80 12.54 10.52 7.15
C ILE A 80 11.67 11.74 7.41
N VAL A 81 11.65 12.23 8.66
CA VAL A 81 10.90 13.41 9.06
C VAL A 81 11.76 14.36 9.88
N SER A 82 11.52 15.66 9.76
CA SER A 82 11.97 16.66 10.70
C SER A 82 10.91 16.94 11.76
N TYR A 83 11.31 17.21 12.98
CA TYR A 83 10.43 17.54 14.08
C TYR A 83 10.90 18.75 14.87
N ASP A 84 10.11 19.82 14.88
CA ASP A 84 10.36 20.98 15.73
C ASP A 84 9.63 20.82 17.07
N GLU A 85 10.41 20.66 18.13
CA GLU A 85 9.87 20.50 19.49
C GLU A 85 9.15 21.74 20.02
N ASN A 86 9.44 22.94 19.50
CA ASN A 86 8.81 24.18 19.97
C ASN A 86 7.42 24.38 19.36
N SER A 87 7.33 24.27 18.04
CA SER A 87 6.06 24.40 17.30
C SER A 87 5.23 23.11 17.30
N LYS A 88 5.85 21.97 17.65
CA LYS A 88 5.25 20.61 17.54
C LYS A 88 4.86 20.26 16.10
N VAL A 89 5.57 20.78 15.12
CA VAL A 89 5.38 20.50 13.72
C VAL A 89 6.29 19.36 13.30
N VAL A 90 5.73 18.43 12.53
CA VAL A 90 6.39 17.31 11.86
C VAL A 90 6.30 17.57 10.37
N ALA A 91 7.41 17.52 9.66
CA ALA A 91 7.47 17.65 8.21
C ALA A 91 8.21 16.46 7.60
N LEU A 92 7.85 16.09 6.37
CA LEU A 92 8.54 15.05 5.62
C LEU A 92 9.86 15.61 5.06
N GLU A 93 10.96 14.85 5.15
CA GLU A 93 12.22 15.22 4.52
C GLU A 93 12.19 14.84 3.02
N GLU A 94 12.46 15.82 2.14
CA GLU A 94 12.40 15.67 0.67
C GLU A 94 13.34 14.59 0.11
N ALA A 95 14.41 14.25 0.83
CA ALA A 95 15.42 13.29 0.39
C ALA A 95 15.19 11.87 0.94
N SER A 96 14.04 11.58 1.55
CA SER A 96 13.81 10.26 2.14
C SER A 96 13.52 9.20 1.08
N ASP A 97 14.37 8.18 1.00
CA ASP A 97 14.19 7.01 0.11
C ASP A 97 12.88 6.24 0.41
N VAL A 98 12.27 6.46 1.59
CA VAL A 98 11.02 5.81 2.02
C VAL A 98 9.83 6.23 1.16
N THR A 99 9.81 7.47 0.67
CA THR A 99 8.77 7.96 -0.24
C THR A 99 8.67 7.10 -1.50
N VAL A 100 9.81 6.67 -2.05
CA VAL A 100 9.89 5.82 -3.24
C VAL A 100 9.32 4.42 -2.99
N TYR A 101 9.48 3.88 -1.77
CA TYR A 101 8.97 2.56 -1.42
C TYR A 101 7.47 2.57 -1.06
N MET A 102 6.94 3.69 -0.58
CA MET A 102 5.52 3.84 -0.27
C MET A 102 4.66 3.99 -1.54
N GLU A 103 5.22 4.51 -2.63
CA GLU A 103 4.54 4.68 -3.92
C GLU A 103 4.22 3.33 -4.62
N VAL A 104 4.78 2.22 -4.11
CA VAL A 104 4.68 0.88 -4.77
C VAL A 104 3.43 0.09 -4.36
N VAL A 105 2.71 0.45 -3.28
CA VAL A 105 1.48 -0.28 -2.87
C VAL A 105 0.41 0.68 -2.36
N PRO A 106 -0.48 1.20 -3.22
CA PRO A 106 -1.71 1.83 -2.74
C PRO A 106 -2.57 0.79 -2.02
N GLU A 107 -2.83 0.99 -0.74
CA GLU A 107 -3.77 0.15 0.01
C GLU A 107 -5.17 0.29 -0.58
N GLY A 108 -5.71 -0.82 -1.06
CA GLY A 108 -7.08 -0.89 -1.60
C GLY A 108 -7.18 -1.22 -3.08
N GLU A 109 -6.10 -1.23 -3.84
CA GLU A 109 -6.11 -1.79 -5.18
C GLU A 109 -5.82 -3.29 -5.13
N LEU A 110 -6.67 -4.07 -5.83
CA LEU A 110 -6.45 -5.50 -6.05
C LEU A 110 -5.03 -5.70 -6.61
N SER A 111 -4.20 -6.41 -5.87
CA SER A 111 -2.85 -6.71 -6.35
C SER A 111 -2.96 -7.47 -7.68
N TRP A 112 -2.02 -7.25 -8.58
CA TRP A 112 -2.00 -7.98 -9.86
C TRP A 112 -2.03 -9.50 -9.68
N SER A 113 -1.45 -9.99 -8.57
CA SER A 113 -1.50 -11.41 -8.20
C SER A 113 -2.91 -11.87 -7.85
N GLU A 114 -3.69 -11.08 -7.10
CA GLU A 114 -5.09 -11.38 -6.77
C GLU A 114 -5.99 -11.31 -7.99
N TYR A 115 -5.77 -10.32 -8.87
CA TYR A 115 -6.48 -10.22 -10.14
C TYR A 115 -6.24 -11.46 -11.01
N TYR A 116 -4.99 -11.88 -11.21
CA TYR A 116 -4.69 -13.09 -11.99
C TYR A 116 -5.18 -14.37 -11.31
N ALA A 117 -5.15 -14.46 -9.98
CA ALA A 117 -5.71 -15.58 -9.23
C ALA A 117 -7.22 -15.69 -9.41
N ALA A 118 -7.95 -14.56 -9.33
CA ALA A 118 -9.39 -14.52 -9.57
C ALA A 118 -9.73 -14.91 -11.02
N LEU A 119 -8.97 -14.43 -11.98
CA LEU A 119 -9.16 -14.75 -13.40
C LEU A 119 -8.86 -16.23 -13.70
N ALA A 120 -7.85 -16.81 -13.07
CA ALA A 120 -7.54 -18.24 -13.16
C ALA A 120 -8.66 -19.09 -12.53
N ALA A 121 -9.16 -18.71 -11.35
CA ALA A 121 -10.27 -19.38 -10.69
C ALA A 121 -11.54 -19.35 -11.57
N LEU A 122 -11.85 -18.21 -12.16
CA LEU A 122 -12.95 -18.08 -13.11
C LEU A 122 -12.79 -19.00 -14.33
N GLY A 123 -11.56 -19.08 -14.89
CA GLY A 123 -11.24 -19.99 -16.00
C GLY A 123 -11.48 -21.46 -15.63
N ILE A 124 -11.07 -21.88 -14.44
CA ILE A 124 -11.27 -23.24 -13.94
C ILE A 124 -12.77 -23.54 -13.79
N VAL A 125 -13.55 -22.61 -13.21
CA VAL A 125 -15.02 -22.78 -13.06
C VAL A 125 -15.68 -22.92 -14.43
N LEU A 126 -15.30 -22.11 -15.42
CA LEU A 126 -15.82 -22.21 -16.79
C LEU A 126 -15.45 -23.56 -17.44
N MET A 127 -14.22 -24.03 -17.27
CA MET A 127 -13.79 -25.34 -17.77
C MET A 127 -14.60 -26.49 -17.14
N ILE A 128 -14.85 -26.43 -15.84
CA ILE A 128 -15.70 -27.42 -15.14
C ILE A 128 -17.13 -27.36 -15.68
N ALA A 129 -17.70 -26.18 -15.86
CA ALA A 129 -19.05 -26.01 -16.39
C ALA A 129 -19.21 -26.61 -17.81
N VAL A 130 -18.21 -26.43 -18.66
CA VAL A 130 -18.14 -27.06 -19.99
C VAL A 130 -18.05 -28.57 -19.86
N ALA A 131 -17.21 -29.11 -18.96
CA ALA A 131 -17.01 -30.54 -18.76
C ALA A 131 -18.25 -31.23 -18.22
N VAL A 132 -19.06 -30.56 -17.38
CA VAL A 132 -20.34 -31.06 -16.85
C VAL A 132 -21.49 -30.92 -17.87
N GLY A 133 -21.26 -30.29 -19.00
CA GLY A 133 -22.23 -30.20 -20.09
C GLY A 133 -23.34 -29.19 -19.84
N VAL A 134 -23.04 -28.03 -19.23
CA VAL A 134 -24.03 -26.96 -19.08
C VAL A 134 -24.51 -26.49 -20.46
N PRO A 135 -25.82 -26.59 -20.77
CA PRO A 135 -26.34 -26.49 -22.15
C PRO A 135 -25.97 -25.20 -22.89
N LEU A 136 -25.77 -24.09 -22.15
CA LEU A 136 -25.40 -22.79 -22.73
C LEU A 136 -23.91 -22.72 -23.11
N LEU A 137 -23.08 -23.60 -22.55
CA LEU A 137 -21.61 -23.55 -22.66
C LEU A 137 -21.02 -24.70 -23.47
N SER A 138 -21.79 -25.78 -23.72
CA SER A 138 -21.30 -27.06 -24.25
C SER A 138 -21.21 -27.12 -25.78
N ASP A 139 -22.05 -26.41 -26.55
CA ASP A 139 -22.13 -26.67 -28.00
C ASP A 139 -21.18 -25.81 -28.86
N ALA A 140 -21.38 -24.56 -28.96
CA ALA A 140 -20.52 -23.68 -29.79
C ALA A 140 -19.74 -22.64 -28.94
N GLY A 141 -20.05 -22.55 -27.66
CA GLY A 141 -19.55 -21.50 -26.77
C GLY A 141 -18.16 -21.75 -26.21
N ALA A 142 -17.73 -23.01 -26.05
CA ALA A 142 -16.45 -23.33 -25.42
C ALA A 142 -15.22 -22.67 -26.08
N PRO A 143 -15.02 -22.73 -27.41
CA PRO A 143 -13.88 -22.10 -28.05
C PRO A 143 -13.99 -20.56 -28.03
N LEU A 144 -15.20 -20.00 -28.10
CA LEU A 144 -15.41 -18.55 -28.02
C LEU A 144 -15.11 -18.04 -26.61
N LEU A 145 -15.56 -18.75 -25.57
CA LEU A 145 -15.27 -18.39 -24.17
C LEU A 145 -13.79 -18.52 -23.86
N ALA A 146 -13.13 -19.58 -24.30
CA ALA A 146 -11.67 -19.73 -24.15
C ALA A 146 -10.92 -18.58 -24.83
N SER A 147 -11.30 -18.25 -26.07
CA SER A 147 -10.70 -17.12 -26.80
C SER A 147 -10.88 -15.79 -26.09
N LEU A 148 -12.05 -15.56 -25.48
CA LEU A 148 -12.36 -14.33 -24.73
C LEU A 148 -11.52 -14.24 -23.45
N VAL A 149 -11.38 -15.34 -22.70
CA VAL A 149 -10.52 -15.40 -21.51
C VAL A 149 -9.06 -15.13 -21.88
N PHE A 150 -8.54 -15.73 -22.95
CA PHE A 150 -7.19 -15.47 -23.42
C PHE A 150 -7.00 -14.04 -23.93
N ALA A 151 -8.01 -13.45 -24.58
CA ALA A 151 -7.95 -12.06 -25.01
C ALA A 151 -7.88 -11.09 -23.83
N VAL A 152 -8.66 -11.35 -22.76
CA VAL A 152 -8.63 -10.55 -21.52
C VAL A 152 -7.28 -10.71 -20.82
N LEU A 153 -6.74 -11.92 -20.70
CA LEU A 153 -5.42 -12.17 -20.11
C LEU A 153 -4.31 -11.46 -20.90
N GLY A 154 -4.31 -11.58 -22.22
CA GLY A 154 -3.34 -10.94 -23.10
C GLY A 154 -3.42 -9.41 -23.03
N GLY A 155 -4.64 -8.87 -23.07
CA GLY A 155 -4.89 -7.43 -22.96
C GLY A 155 -4.44 -6.86 -21.60
N SER A 156 -4.72 -7.57 -20.51
CA SER A 156 -4.29 -7.18 -19.17
C SER A 156 -2.76 -7.18 -19.03
N ALA A 157 -2.09 -8.19 -19.59
CA ALA A 157 -0.62 -8.28 -19.56
C ALA A 157 0.04 -7.14 -20.36
N VAL A 158 -0.53 -6.79 -21.50
CA VAL A 158 -0.04 -5.65 -22.31
C VAL A 158 -0.27 -4.33 -21.58
N TYR A 159 -1.45 -4.14 -21.00
CA TYR A 159 -1.78 -2.93 -20.23
C TYR A 159 -0.85 -2.77 -19.02
N GLN A 160 -0.61 -3.84 -18.25
CA GLN A 160 0.31 -3.84 -17.13
C GLN A 160 1.73 -3.42 -17.56
N ARG A 161 2.22 -3.98 -18.67
CA ARG A 161 3.54 -3.62 -19.19
C ARG A 161 3.63 -2.16 -19.63
N TRP A 162 2.55 -1.63 -20.20
CA TRP A 162 2.50 -0.24 -20.63
C TRP A 162 2.41 0.72 -19.44
N SER A 163 1.61 0.39 -18.42
CA SER A 163 1.45 1.14 -17.18
C SER A 163 2.73 1.23 -16.35
N GLN A 164 3.60 0.20 -16.40
CA GLN A 164 4.89 0.19 -15.69
C GLN A 164 6.02 0.95 -16.43
N GLN A 165 5.76 1.46 -17.62
CA GLN A 165 6.75 2.20 -18.43
C GLN A 165 6.51 3.72 -18.43
N HIS A 166 5.46 4.20 -17.75
CA HIS A 166 5.10 5.61 -17.60
C HIS A 166 4.91 5.98 -16.16
#